data_d4542cc38413d85b894b1b325090f5e8
#
_entry.id   d4542cc38413d85b894b1b325090f5e8
#
_cell.length_a   1.000
_cell.length_b   1.000
_cell.length_c   1.000
_cell.angle_alpha   90.00
_cell.angle_beta   90.00
_cell.angle_gamma   90.00
#
_symmetry.space_group_name_H-M   'P 1'
#
loop_
_entity.id
_entity.type
_entity.pdbx_description
1 polymer ?
#
loop_
_entity_poly.entity_id
_entity_poly.type
_entity_poly.pdbx_seq_one_letter_code
_entity_poly.pdbx_strand_id
1 'polypeptide(L)'
;MIQYFREILYLLGDDKKKLPILIVIFIFASLLDLAGIGLIGPYVALVVSPDSLVKGRMHEVIKFLDLPLDQYTLLIQLGLLLVAVFLLKAVLAILINRTILVFSNDQRIRLQSLLMHSYQFLPYNNYLNRNSAEYIHAIRDYTNGFGTVLQTVLKTVSEGLVGLAIFVVLALTNGTALIFLVLLLGGFIVGYDRFFRQKIHHYGEYANIAGTRMVQGIKEGIEGLKEIRILSKEQHFHKIVKSNARESAQYGIKSQLISTAPRYLLEVLLVVFIVCLVVGTLLMGQDLRPLIPTLGVFGIAGLRLMPSVNILSFSLTQLRFNRYPISQLYADLNSLKESDLIETSLSDRPQSFDLALQI
;
A
#
# COMPACT_ATOMS: atom_id res chain seq x y z
N MET A 1 15.84 -4.64 0.36
CA MET A 1 14.80 -3.74 0.89
C MET A 1 15.32 -2.31 1.02
N ILE A 2 16.40 -2.03 1.77
CA ILE A 2 16.94 -0.67 1.96
C ILE A 2 17.23 0.03 0.62
N GLN A 3 17.90 -0.64 -0.32
CA GLN A 3 18.16 -0.09 -1.65
C GLN A 3 16.86 0.28 -2.39
N TYR A 4 15.82 -0.55 -2.27
CA TYR A 4 14.52 -0.29 -2.91
C TYR A 4 13.83 0.96 -2.36
N PHE A 5 13.83 1.14 -1.04
CA PHE A 5 13.32 2.38 -0.44
C PHE A 5 14.12 3.61 -0.87
N ARG A 6 15.42 3.47 -1.05
CA ARG A 6 16.27 4.55 -1.58
C ARG A 6 15.92 4.89 -3.03
N GLU A 7 15.63 3.91 -3.87
CA GLU A 7 15.15 4.11 -5.24
C GLU A 7 13.80 4.85 -5.25
N ILE A 8 12.84 4.43 -4.40
CA ILE A 8 11.54 5.11 -4.27
C ILE A 8 11.71 6.57 -3.82
N LEU A 9 12.56 6.83 -2.80
CA LEU A 9 12.82 8.18 -2.31
C LEU A 9 13.53 9.06 -3.34
N TYR A 10 14.38 8.48 -4.17
CA TYR A 10 15.02 9.18 -5.30
C TYR A 10 13.99 9.59 -6.34
N LEU A 11 13.09 8.69 -6.72
CA LEU A 11 12.01 8.96 -7.67
C LEU A 11 11.01 10.01 -7.17
N LEU A 12 10.81 10.14 -5.85
CA LEU A 12 10.01 11.19 -5.24
C LEU A 12 10.63 12.59 -5.35
N GLY A 13 11.95 12.69 -5.50
CA GLY A 13 12.64 13.98 -5.60
C GLY A 13 12.37 14.92 -4.43
N ASP A 14 12.00 16.17 -4.69
CA ASP A 14 11.74 17.19 -3.67
C ASP A 14 10.44 16.98 -2.90
N ASP A 15 9.48 16.26 -3.46
CA ASP A 15 8.19 15.99 -2.81
C ASP A 15 8.28 15.06 -1.59
N LYS A 16 9.46 14.45 -1.36
CA LYS A 16 9.75 13.73 -0.09
C LYS A 16 9.54 14.61 1.14
N LYS A 17 9.66 15.93 1.01
CA LYS A 17 9.40 16.92 2.09
C LYS A 17 7.95 16.95 2.54
N LYS A 18 7.01 16.44 1.75
CA LYS A 18 5.58 16.33 2.10
C LYS A 18 5.26 15.09 2.94
N LEU A 19 6.13 14.08 2.96
CA LEU A 19 5.91 12.83 3.70
C LEU A 19 5.71 13.02 5.21
N PRO A 20 6.50 13.86 5.93
CA PRO A 20 6.29 14.09 7.36
C PRO A 20 4.91 14.64 7.68
N ILE A 21 4.37 15.55 6.84
CA ILE A 21 3.03 16.12 7.03
C ILE A 21 1.97 15.03 6.91
N LEU A 22 2.10 14.12 5.93
CA LEU A 22 1.19 12.99 5.77
C LEU A 22 1.24 12.06 6.99
N ILE A 23 2.42 11.79 7.54
CA ILE A 23 2.58 10.96 8.75
C ILE A 23 1.88 11.60 9.95
N VAL A 24 1.99 12.91 10.14
CA VAL A 24 1.29 13.62 11.23
C VAL A 24 -0.24 13.47 11.08
N ILE A 25 -0.77 13.61 9.88
CA ILE A 25 -2.20 13.42 9.60
C ILE A 25 -2.62 11.98 9.93
N PHE A 26 -1.80 10.98 9.57
CA PHE A 26 -2.09 9.57 9.86
C PHE A 26 -2.05 9.27 11.36
N ILE A 27 -1.11 9.87 12.11
CA ILE A 27 -1.07 9.76 13.57
C ILE A 27 -2.35 10.33 14.20
N PHE A 28 -2.77 11.52 13.76
CA PHE A 28 -4.01 12.13 14.26
C PHE A 28 -5.23 11.24 14.00
N ALA A 29 -5.33 10.67 12.80
CA ALA A 29 -6.42 9.74 12.48
C ALA A 29 -6.37 8.46 13.31
N SER A 30 -5.18 7.91 13.58
CA SER A 30 -5.04 6.72 14.42
C SER A 30 -5.44 6.97 15.87
N LEU A 31 -5.18 8.15 16.41
CA LEU A 31 -5.64 8.57 17.74
C LEU A 31 -7.17 8.67 17.79
N LEU A 32 -7.79 9.21 16.74
CA LEU A 32 -9.24 9.29 16.65
C LEU A 32 -9.89 7.89 16.53
N ASP A 33 -9.24 6.97 15.82
CA ASP A 33 -9.63 5.56 15.74
C ASP A 33 -9.62 4.90 17.13
N LEU A 34 -8.58 5.13 17.94
CA LEU A 34 -8.49 4.66 19.31
C LEU A 34 -9.59 5.25 20.19
N ALA A 35 -9.82 6.55 20.08
CA ALA A 35 -10.87 7.22 20.85
C ALA A 35 -12.24 6.62 20.54
N GLY A 36 -12.55 6.37 19.26
CA GLY A 36 -13.79 5.73 18.83
C GLY A 36 -13.97 4.32 19.43
N ILE A 37 -12.94 3.48 19.34
CA ILE A 37 -12.97 2.11 19.92
C ILE A 37 -13.06 2.19 21.45
N GLY A 38 -12.32 3.10 22.07
CA GLY A 38 -12.29 3.31 23.51
C GLY A 38 -13.64 3.74 24.11
N LEU A 39 -14.46 4.46 23.32
CA LEU A 39 -15.81 4.88 23.74
C LEU A 39 -16.87 3.77 23.66
N ILE A 40 -16.68 2.76 22.81
CA ILE A 40 -17.65 1.66 22.68
C ILE A 40 -17.75 0.86 23.99
N GLY A 41 -16.64 0.55 24.63
CA GLY A 41 -16.62 -0.24 25.88
C GLY A 41 -17.43 0.40 27.00
N PRO A 42 -17.16 1.65 27.39
CA PRO A 42 -17.94 2.41 28.35
C PRO A 42 -19.43 2.51 28.00
N TYR A 43 -19.76 2.76 26.73
CA TYR A 43 -21.15 2.85 26.28
C TYR A 43 -21.90 1.54 26.47
N VAL A 44 -21.31 0.41 26.04
CA VAL A 44 -21.93 -0.93 26.23
C VAL A 44 -22.02 -1.31 27.70
N ALA A 45 -21.00 -1.00 28.51
CA ALA A 45 -21.02 -1.25 29.94
C ALA A 45 -22.17 -0.51 30.64
N LEU A 46 -22.43 0.73 30.26
CA LEU A 46 -23.55 1.53 30.76
C LEU A 46 -24.92 0.95 30.36
N VAL A 47 -25.04 0.40 29.15
CA VAL A 47 -26.31 -0.24 28.71
C VAL A 47 -26.56 -1.53 29.46
N VAL A 48 -25.53 -2.34 29.74
CA VAL A 48 -25.66 -3.67 30.39
C VAL A 48 -25.76 -3.56 31.89
N SER A 49 -25.02 -2.66 32.52
CA SER A 49 -24.91 -2.54 33.98
C SER A 49 -24.89 -1.07 34.42
N PRO A 50 -26.08 -0.48 34.65
CA PRO A 50 -26.18 0.94 35.05
C PRO A 50 -25.42 1.27 36.35
N ASP A 51 -25.35 0.32 37.27
CA ASP A 51 -24.64 0.45 38.56
C ASP A 51 -23.12 0.64 38.41
N SER A 52 -22.58 0.38 37.24
CA SER A 52 -21.15 0.61 36.92
C SER A 52 -20.74 2.10 36.92
N LEU A 53 -21.71 3.01 36.89
CA LEU A 53 -21.51 4.46 37.00
C LEU A 53 -20.95 4.88 38.36
N VAL A 54 -21.27 4.12 39.43
CA VAL A 54 -20.93 4.52 40.78
C VAL A 54 -19.55 4.01 41.23
N LYS A 55 -19.00 3.01 40.54
CA LYS A 55 -17.73 2.35 40.93
C LYS A 55 -16.76 2.23 39.77
N GLY A 56 -15.61 2.93 39.83
CA GLY A 56 -14.47 2.71 38.93
C GLY A 56 -13.95 3.94 38.20
N ARG A 57 -12.99 3.74 37.30
CA ARG A 57 -12.35 4.79 36.48
C ARG A 57 -13.36 5.63 35.67
N MET A 58 -14.53 5.09 35.39
CA MET A 58 -15.60 5.77 34.65
C MET A 58 -16.18 6.95 35.42
N HIS A 59 -16.28 6.83 36.78
CA HIS A 59 -16.74 7.92 37.64
C HIS A 59 -15.81 9.16 37.57
N GLU A 60 -14.50 8.94 37.48
CA GLU A 60 -13.50 10.03 37.32
C GLU A 60 -13.63 10.75 35.98
N VAL A 61 -13.88 10.00 34.90
CA VAL A 61 -14.05 10.56 33.54
C VAL A 61 -15.36 11.35 33.45
N ILE A 62 -16.46 10.84 34.03
CA ILE A 62 -17.77 11.53 34.06
C ILE A 62 -17.64 12.84 34.84
N LYS A 63 -16.95 12.82 36.00
CA LYS A 63 -16.72 13.99 36.83
C LYS A 63 -15.78 15.02 36.17
N PHE A 64 -14.79 14.55 35.40
CA PHE A 64 -13.87 15.43 34.67
C PHE A 64 -14.56 16.16 33.50
N LEU A 65 -15.58 15.51 32.90
CA LEU A 65 -16.36 16.07 31.78
C LEU A 65 -17.63 16.80 32.24
N ASP A 66 -17.84 16.92 33.55
CA ASP A 66 -19.01 17.58 34.17
C ASP A 66 -20.36 17.10 33.59
N LEU A 67 -20.45 15.79 33.32
CA LEU A 67 -21.63 15.16 32.73
C LEU A 67 -22.71 14.88 33.79
N PRO A 68 -24.00 15.03 33.44
CA PRO A 68 -25.09 14.78 34.35
C PRO A 68 -25.09 13.28 34.80
N LEU A 69 -25.31 13.05 36.08
CA LEU A 69 -25.35 11.71 36.69
C LEU A 69 -26.64 10.93 36.37
N ASP A 70 -27.58 11.55 35.65
CA ASP A 70 -28.81 10.86 35.21
C ASP A 70 -28.50 9.88 34.07
N GLN A 71 -28.85 8.60 34.34
CA GLN A 71 -28.49 7.48 33.42
C GLN A 71 -29.00 7.67 32.00
N TYR A 72 -30.26 8.13 31.83
CA TYR A 72 -30.84 8.30 30.49
C TYR A 72 -30.16 9.41 29.71
N THR A 73 -29.94 10.54 30.37
CA THR A 73 -29.26 11.70 29.76
C THR A 73 -27.84 11.36 29.38
N LEU A 74 -27.13 10.64 30.23
CA LEU A 74 -25.75 10.20 30.03
C LEU A 74 -25.62 9.19 28.88
N LEU A 75 -26.55 8.22 28.78
CA LEU A 75 -26.60 7.29 27.64
C LEU A 75 -26.85 8.01 26.32
N ILE A 76 -27.77 8.98 26.29
CA ILE A 76 -28.06 9.77 25.08
C ILE A 76 -26.82 10.60 24.69
N GLN A 77 -26.19 11.30 25.65
CA GLN A 77 -25.03 12.14 25.37
C GLN A 77 -23.81 11.31 24.89
N LEU A 78 -23.50 10.19 25.56
CA LEU A 78 -22.44 9.30 25.13
C LEU A 78 -22.74 8.65 23.78
N GLY A 79 -24.01 8.30 23.52
CA GLY A 79 -24.44 7.79 22.23
C GLY A 79 -24.24 8.81 21.10
N LEU A 80 -24.66 10.07 21.32
CA LEU A 80 -24.45 11.17 20.37
C LEU A 80 -22.95 11.46 20.16
N LEU A 81 -22.17 11.49 21.26
CA LEU A 81 -20.71 11.66 21.17
C LEU A 81 -20.07 10.56 20.34
N LEU A 82 -20.47 9.31 20.58
CA LEU A 82 -19.98 8.15 19.86
C LEU A 82 -20.30 8.27 18.35
N VAL A 83 -21.54 8.62 17.99
CA VAL A 83 -21.93 8.85 16.61
C VAL A 83 -21.12 10.01 15.99
N ALA A 84 -20.94 11.11 16.73
CA ALA A 84 -20.15 12.26 16.24
C ALA A 84 -18.68 11.89 15.98
N VAL A 85 -18.05 11.13 16.90
CA VAL A 85 -16.67 10.64 16.74
C VAL A 85 -16.55 9.71 15.54
N PHE A 86 -17.51 8.79 15.33
CA PHE A 86 -17.50 7.90 14.17
C PHE A 86 -17.75 8.63 12.85
N LEU A 87 -18.60 9.64 12.83
CA LEU A 87 -18.78 10.49 11.65
C LEU A 87 -17.52 11.28 11.32
N LEU A 88 -16.90 11.91 12.33
CA LEU A 88 -15.62 12.62 12.16
C LEU A 88 -14.52 11.68 11.64
N LYS A 89 -14.41 10.49 12.19
CA LYS A 89 -13.50 9.44 11.74
C LYS A 89 -13.76 9.05 10.27
N ALA A 90 -15.02 8.85 9.88
CA ALA A 90 -15.37 8.49 8.51
C ALA A 90 -14.96 9.59 7.52
N VAL A 91 -15.23 10.85 7.86
CA VAL A 91 -14.81 12.02 7.04
C VAL A 91 -13.28 12.06 6.93
N LEU A 92 -12.55 11.94 8.05
CA LEU A 92 -11.08 11.93 8.04
C LEU A 92 -10.51 10.77 7.23
N ALA A 93 -11.07 9.57 7.33
CA ALA A 93 -10.63 8.42 6.54
C ALA A 93 -10.79 8.66 5.03
N ILE A 94 -11.90 9.29 4.61
CA ILE A 94 -12.13 9.69 3.21
C ILE A 94 -11.10 10.74 2.77
N LEU A 95 -10.85 11.77 3.60
CA LEU A 95 -9.88 12.82 3.30
C LEU A 95 -8.44 12.26 3.19
N ILE A 96 -8.06 11.37 4.08
CA ILE A 96 -6.76 10.68 4.04
C ILE A 96 -6.63 9.87 2.77
N ASN A 97 -7.64 9.05 2.44
CA ASN A 97 -7.60 8.24 1.23
C ASN A 97 -7.52 9.13 -0.03
N ARG A 98 -8.28 10.22 -0.08
CA ARG A 98 -8.17 11.24 -1.14
C ARG A 98 -6.76 11.81 -1.24
N THR A 99 -6.16 12.21 -0.11
CA THR A 99 -4.82 12.78 -0.07
C THR A 99 -3.76 11.80 -0.58
N ILE A 100 -3.84 10.52 -0.17
CA ILE A 100 -2.95 9.46 -0.67
C ILE A 100 -3.11 9.30 -2.18
N LEU A 101 -4.35 9.25 -2.69
CA LEU A 101 -4.64 9.09 -4.12
C LEU A 101 -4.12 10.27 -4.93
N VAL A 102 -4.40 11.50 -4.51
CA VAL A 102 -3.95 12.72 -5.19
C VAL A 102 -2.42 12.76 -5.21
N PHE A 103 -1.78 12.63 -4.05
CA PHE A 103 -0.31 12.65 -3.97
C PHE A 103 0.35 11.60 -4.86
N SER A 104 -0.16 10.36 -4.84
CA SER A 104 0.42 9.27 -5.65
C SER A 104 0.23 9.49 -7.15
N ASN A 105 -0.94 10.03 -7.57
CA ASN A 105 -1.18 10.34 -8.97
C ASN A 105 -0.38 11.57 -9.46
N ASP A 106 -0.23 12.58 -8.62
CA ASP A 106 0.61 13.75 -8.95
C ASP A 106 2.06 13.32 -9.19
N GLN A 107 2.59 12.41 -8.36
CA GLN A 107 3.92 11.86 -8.55
C GLN A 107 4.03 11.04 -9.85
N ARG A 108 2.99 10.28 -10.20
CA ARG A 108 2.93 9.56 -11.47
C ARG A 108 2.95 10.52 -12.65
N ILE A 109 2.11 11.54 -12.64
CA ILE A 109 2.04 12.56 -13.70
C ILE A 109 3.40 13.27 -13.84
N ARG A 110 4.00 13.68 -12.73
CA ARG A 110 5.34 14.28 -12.71
C ARG A 110 6.38 13.41 -13.37
N LEU A 111 6.42 12.11 -13.05
CA LEU A 111 7.38 11.18 -13.67
C LEU A 111 7.09 10.95 -15.15
N GLN A 112 5.82 10.86 -15.56
CA GLN A 112 5.44 10.75 -16.98
C GLN A 112 5.93 11.94 -17.78
N SER A 113 5.70 13.15 -17.28
CA SER A 113 6.16 14.39 -17.91
C SER A 113 7.68 14.46 -17.95
N LEU A 114 8.36 14.14 -16.84
CA LEU A 114 9.82 14.14 -16.75
C LEU A 114 10.45 13.16 -17.75
N LEU A 115 9.95 11.91 -17.80
CA LEU A 115 10.47 10.90 -18.74
C LEU A 115 10.25 11.32 -20.20
N MET A 116 9.06 11.83 -20.53
CA MET A 116 8.78 12.29 -21.88
C MET A 116 9.74 13.41 -22.29
N HIS A 117 9.92 14.42 -21.43
CA HIS A 117 10.88 15.48 -21.66
C HIS A 117 12.30 14.93 -21.84
N SER A 118 12.77 14.14 -20.88
CA SER A 118 14.14 13.60 -20.93
C SER A 118 14.39 12.72 -22.15
N TYR A 119 13.41 11.91 -22.57
CA TYR A 119 13.56 11.07 -23.78
C TYR A 119 13.60 11.89 -25.08
N GLN A 120 12.92 13.04 -25.15
CA GLN A 120 12.98 13.94 -26.32
C GLN A 120 14.32 14.66 -26.45
N PHE A 121 15.04 14.86 -25.35
CA PHE A 121 16.35 15.49 -25.32
C PHE A 121 17.51 14.49 -25.30
N LEU A 122 17.23 13.18 -25.44
CA LEU A 122 18.29 12.17 -25.53
C LEU A 122 19.13 12.34 -26.79
N PRO A 123 20.47 12.20 -26.70
CA PRO A 123 21.31 12.08 -27.88
C PRO A 123 20.79 11.00 -28.82
N TYR A 124 20.76 11.31 -30.14
CA TYR A 124 20.16 10.41 -31.14
C TYR A 124 20.76 9.00 -31.12
N ASN A 125 22.07 8.89 -30.90
CA ASN A 125 22.75 7.59 -30.78
C ASN A 125 22.20 6.75 -29.62
N ASN A 126 21.86 7.36 -28.47
CA ASN A 126 21.30 6.68 -27.34
C ASN A 126 19.85 6.24 -27.61
N TYR A 127 19.09 7.07 -28.33
CA TYR A 127 17.73 6.74 -28.75
C TYR A 127 17.68 5.50 -29.66
N LEU A 128 18.64 5.35 -30.62
CA LEU A 128 18.69 4.21 -31.52
C LEU A 128 18.95 2.86 -30.85
N ASN A 129 19.55 2.85 -29.66
CA ASN A 129 19.88 1.64 -28.91
C ASN A 129 18.68 0.98 -28.24
N ARG A 130 17.50 1.62 -28.26
CA ARG A 130 16.32 1.13 -27.56
C ARG A 130 15.08 1.21 -28.45
N ASN A 131 14.21 0.18 -28.34
CA ASN A 131 12.96 0.18 -29.09
C ASN A 131 12.00 1.25 -28.53
N SER A 132 11.33 1.99 -29.42
CA SER A 132 10.34 3.00 -29.01
C SER A 132 9.19 2.44 -28.16
N ALA A 133 8.82 1.17 -28.31
CA ALA A 133 7.86 0.50 -27.47
C ALA A 133 8.29 0.44 -25.98
N GLU A 134 9.60 0.36 -25.73
CA GLU A 134 10.14 0.38 -24.36
C GLU A 134 9.97 1.74 -23.70
N TYR A 135 10.19 2.84 -24.44
CA TYR A 135 9.94 4.20 -23.96
C TYR A 135 8.46 4.40 -23.61
N ILE A 136 7.55 3.95 -24.50
CA ILE A 136 6.10 4.01 -24.27
C ILE A 136 5.72 3.22 -23.03
N HIS A 137 6.23 2.00 -22.88
CA HIS A 137 5.97 1.15 -21.73
C HIS A 137 6.52 1.76 -20.43
N ALA A 138 7.70 2.36 -20.47
CA ALA A 138 8.30 3.04 -19.32
C ALA A 138 7.45 4.25 -18.87
N ILE A 139 7.05 5.12 -19.80
CA ILE A 139 6.22 6.29 -19.47
C ILE A 139 4.84 5.88 -18.94
N ARG A 140 4.22 4.84 -19.51
CA ARG A 140 2.85 4.44 -19.15
C ARG A 140 2.81 3.47 -17.99
N ASP A 141 3.51 2.33 -18.11
CA ASP A 141 3.30 1.18 -17.24
C ASP A 141 4.24 1.19 -16.04
N TYR A 142 5.54 1.57 -16.22
CA TYR A 142 6.45 1.68 -15.08
C TYR A 142 6.07 2.82 -14.13
N THR A 143 5.65 3.97 -14.66
CA THR A 143 5.18 5.07 -13.82
C THR A 143 3.87 4.73 -13.10
N ASN A 144 2.97 3.96 -13.74
CA ASN A 144 1.77 3.44 -13.09
C ASN A 144 2.14 2.48 -11.94
N GLY A 145 3.12 1.60 -12.16
CA GLY A 145 3.69 0.74 -11.12
C GLY A 145 4.23 1.54 -9.93
N PHE A 146 4.95 2.63 -10.20
CA PHE A 146 5.44 3.55 -9.16
C PHE A 146 4.30 4.21 -8.37
N GLY A 147 3.29 4.74 -9.06
CA GLY A 147 2.11 5.31 -8.41
C GLY A 147 1.39 4.30 -7.50
N THR A 148 1.24 3.06 -7.97
CA THR A 148 0.66 1.96 -7.18
C THR A 148 1.48 1.64 -5.94
N VAL A 149 2.81 1.57 -6.07
CA VAL A 149 3.71 1.32 -4.94
C VAL A 149 3.64 2.45 -3.92
N LEU A 150 3.68 3.70 -4.36
CA LEU A 150 3.60 4.87 -3.48
C LEU A 150 2.27 4.90 -2.71
N GLN A 151 1.15 4.69 -3.41
CA GLN A 151 -0.17 4.58 -2.79
C GLN A 151 -0.21 3.46 -1.75
N THR A 152 0.37 2.32 -2.08
CA THR A 152 0.40 1.14 -1.22
C THR A 152 1.24 1.38 0.02
N VAL A 153 2.42 1.99 -0.11
CA VAL A 153 3.30 2.34 1.02
C VAL A 153 2.61 3.32 1.97
N LEU A 154 2.00 4.39 1.44
CA LEU A 154 1.29 5.37 2.26
C LEU A 154 0.10 4.77 3.00
N LYS A 155 -0.69 3.90 2.34
CA LYS A 155 -1.77 3.15 2.99
C LYS A 155 -1.24 2.23 4.09
N THR A 156 -0.12 1.56 3.85
CA THR A 156 0.51 0.68 4.84
C THR A 156 0.98 1.46 6.07
N VAL A 157 1.56 2.63 5.88
CA VAL A 157 1.96 3.50 7.00
C VAL A 157 0.73 3.95 7.80
N SER A 158 -0.33 4.40 7.11
CA SER A 158 -1.57 4.83 7.75
C SER A 158 -2.22 3.71 8.58
N GLU A 159 -2.45 2.55 7.97
CA GLU A 159 -3.06 1.39 8.66
C GLU A 159 -2.13 0.74 9.68
N GLY A 160 -0.83 0.80 9.46
CA GLY A 160 0.18 0.32 10.40
C GLY A 160 0.17 1.10 11.70
N LEU A 161 -0.03 2.42 11.65
CA LEU A 161 -0.19 3.27 12.84
C LEU A 161 -1.45 2.90 13.62
N VAL A 162 -2.58 2.66 12.93
CA VAL A 162 -3.81 2.18 13.57
C VAL A 162 -3.61 0.81 14.21
N GLY A 163 -2.98 -0.12 13.49
CA GLY A 163 -2.65 -1.45 14.01
C GLY A 163 -1.77 -1.38 15.26
N LEU A 164 -0.72 -0.56 15.23
CA LEU A 164 0.19 -0.35 16.37
C LEU A 164 -0.57 0.20 17.58
N ALA A 165 -1.46 1.16 17.37
CA ALA A 165 -2.28 1.71 18.43
C ALA A 165 -3.19 0.66 19.07
N ILE A 166 -3.79 -0.24 18.28
CA ILE A 166 -4.58 -1.38 18.78
C ILE A 166 -3.69 -2.36 19.56
N PHE A 167 -2.47 -2.65 19.08
CA PHE A 167 -1.53 -3.50 19.80
C PHE A 167 -1.20 -2.95 21.19
N VAL A 168 -1.04 -1.63 21.33
CA VAL A 168 -0.81 -1.00 22.65
C VAL A 168 -2.00 -1.23 23.58
N VAL A 169 -3.23 -1.06 23.11
CA VAL A 169 -4.44 -1.33 23.92
C VAL A 169 -4.53 -2.79 24.34
N LEU A 170 -4.26 -3.72 23.43
CA LEU A 170 -4.27 -5.15 23.73
C LEU A 170 -3.17 -5.54 24.72
N ALA A 171 -2.00 -4.92 24.65
CA ALA A 171 -0.91 -5.14 25.62
C ALA A 171 -1.32 -4.78 27.04
N LEU A 172 -2.07 -3.69 27.17
CA LEU A 172 -2.58 -3.24 28.48
C LEU A 172 -3.73 -4.13 29.03
N THR A 173 -4.40 -4.86 28.15
CA THR A 173 -5.53 -5.74 28.53
C THR A 173 -5.04 -7.13 28.95
N ASN A 174 -4.28 -7.80 28.09
CA ASN A 174 -3.72 -9.14 28.34
C ASN A 174 -2.45 -9.36 27.51
N GLY A 175 -1.29 -9.12 28.12
CA GLY A 175 0.02 -9.24 27.44
C GLY A 175 0.32 -10.66 26.96
N THR A 176 -0.09 -11.69 27.70
CA THR A 176 0.20 -13.11 27.34
C THR A 176 -0.57 -13.49 26.06
N ALA A 177 -1.86 -13.18 25.98
CA ALA A 177 -2.68 -13.44 24.80
C ALA A 177 -2.19 -12.61 23.60
N LEU A 178 -1.74 -11.37 23.83
CA LEU A 178 -1.12 -10.55 22.79
C LEU A 178 0.15 -11.19 22.21
N ILE A 179 1.07 -11.67 23.06
CA ILE A 179 2.30 -12.32 22.60
C ILE A 179 1.96 -13.51 21.70
N PHE A 180 0.99 -14.34 22.11
CA PHE A 180 0.54 -15.47 21.30
C PHE A 180 -0.06 -15.03 19.96
N LEU A 181 -0.89 -13.99 19.94
CA LEU A 181 -1.47 -13.41 18.73
C LEU A 181 -0.39 -12.86 17.79
N VAL A 182 0.60 -12.12 18.33
CA VAL A 182 1.71 -11.55 17.56
C VAL A 182 2.59 -12.65 16.96
N LEU A 183 2.90 -13.68 17.72
CA LEU A 183 3.68 -14.81 17.22
C LEU A 183 2.93 -15.55 16.11
N LEU A 184 1.63 -15.74 16.26
CA LEU A 184 0.80 -16.44 15.29
C LEU A 184 0.62 -15.61 13.99
N LEU A 185 0.22 -14.34 14.09
CA LEU A 185 0.05 -13.45 12.93
C LEU A 185 1.39 -13.09 12.28
N GLY A 186 2.38 -12.73 13.09
CA GLY A 186 3.72 -12.39 12.62
C GLY A 186 4.43 -13.58 11.98
N GLY A 187 4.37 -14.74 12.61
CA GLY A 187 4.89 -15.99 12.05
C GLY A 187 4.24 -16.36 10.72
N PHE A 188 2.91 -16.20 10.62
CA PHE A 188 2.19 -16.38 9.36
C PHE A 188 2.66 -15.42 8.28
N ILE A 189 2.72 -14.11 8.57
CA ILE A 189 3.12 -13.09 7.58
C ILE A 189 4.54 -13.35 7.09
N VAL A 190 5.48 -13.59 8.02
CA VAL A 190 6.90 -13.85 7.68
C VAL A 190 7.04 -15.15 6.89
N GLY A 191 6.37 -16.21 7.29
CA GLY A 191 6.37 -17.50 6.59
C GLY A 191 5.78 -17.38 5.19
N TYR A 192 4.63 -16.75 5.06
CA TYR A 192 3.96 -16.51 3.79
C TYR A 192 4.84 -15.68 2.84
N ASP A 193 5.38 -14.57 3.35
CA ASP A 193 6.26 -13.70 2.60
C ASP A 193 7.53 -14.45 2.12
N ARG A 194 8.18 -15.21 3.00
CA ARG A 194 9.38 -15.96 2.65
C ARG A 194 9.13 -17.02 1.58
N PHE A 195 7.95 -17.66 1.61
CA PHE A 195 7.56 -18.70 0.64
C PHE A 195 7.27 -18.13 -0.75
N PHE A 196 6.56 -16.99 -0.83
CA PHE A 196 6.14 -16.43 -2.11
C PHE A 196 7.03 -15.34 -2.67
N ARG A 197 7.97 -14.82 -1.90
CA ARG A 197 8.84 -13.69 -2.24
C ARG A 197 9.48 -13.76 -3.62
N GLN A 198 10.14 -14.86 -3.93
CA GLN A 198 10.84 -15.03 -5.22
C GLN A 198 9.84 -15.17 -6.38
N LYS A 199 8.77 -15.94 -6.16
CA LYS A 199 7.73 -16.14 -7.19
C LYS A 199 7.08 -14.82 -7.60
N ILE A 200 6.72 -13.97 -6.64
CA ILE A 200 6.09 -12.67 -6.91
C ILE A 200 7.04 -11.76 -7.70
N HIS A 201 8.31 -11.73 -7.33
CA HIS A 201 9.32 -10.95 -8.05
C HIS A 201 9.42 -11.37 -9.52
N HIS A 202 9.57 -12.67 -9.80
CA HIS A 202 9.60 -13.19 -11.16
C HIS A 202 8.30 -12.95 -11.92
N TYR A 203 7.14 -13.08 -11.26
CA TYR A 203 5.87 -12.76 -11.92
C TYR A 203 5.78 -11.28 -12.33
N GLY A 204 6.29 -10.37 -11.50
CA GLY A 204 6.38 -8.95 -11.85
C GLY A 204 7.28 -8.70 -13.06
N GLU A 205 8.46 -9.31 -13.08
CA GLU A 205 9.42 -9.21 -14.18
C GLU A 205 8.82 -9.74 -15.50
N TYR A 206 8.33 -10.99 -15.50
CA TYR A 206 7.76 -11.61 -16.70
C TYR A 206 6.50 -10.89 -17.20
N ALA A 207 5.64 -10.41 -16.31
CA ALA A 207 4.47 -9.63 -16.68
C ALA A 207 4.86 -8.34 -17.42
N ASN A 208 5.91 -7.67 -16.96
CA ASN A 208 6.41 -6.44 -17.59
C ASN A 208 7.11 -6.71 -18.92
N ILE A 209 7.94 -7.76 -19.03
CA ILE A 209 8.58 -8.16 -20.30
C ILE A 209 7.52 -8.51 -21.33
N ALA A 210 6.51 -9.32 -20.97
CA ALA A 210 5.40 -9.64 -21.87
C ALA A 210 4.58 -8.39 -22.23
N GLY A 211 4.39 -7.46 -21.28
CA GLY A 211 3.76 -6.16 -21.53
C GLY A 211 4.50 -5.33 -22.56
N THR A 212 5.83 -5.22 -22.45
CA THR A 212 6.68 -4.52 -23.44
C THR A 212 6.54 -5.14 -24.83
N ARG A 213 6.63 -6.48 -24.93
CA ARG A 213 6.45 -7.19 -26.20
C ARG A 213 5.06 -7.02 -26.79
N MET A 214 4.05 -6.93 -25.98
CA MET A 214 2.67 -6.64 -26.40
C MET A 214 2.59 -5.23 -27.01
N VAL A 215 3.14 -4.22 -26.34
CA VAL A 215 3.17 -2.83 -26.83
C VAL A 215 3.95 -2.74 -28.15
N GLN A 216 5.06 -3.46 -28.28
CA GLN A 216 5.83 -3.55 -29.50
C GLN A 216 4.98 -4.15 -30.64
N GLY A 217 4.33 -5.28 -30.41
CA GLY A 217 3.46 -5.92 -31.41
C GLY A 217 2.28 -5.03 -31.82
N ILE A 218 1.70 -4.26 -30.89
CA ILE A 218 0.65 -3.28 -31.18
C ILE A 218 1.20 -2.17 -32.08
N LYS A 219 2.36 -1.59 -31.72
CA LYS A 219 2.98 -0.52 -32.47
C LYS A 219 3.30 -0.96 -33.90
N GLU A 220 4.05 -2.06 -34.05
CA GLU A 220 4.41 -2.60 -35.36
C GLU A 220 3.18 -2.97 -36.20
N GLY A 221 2.13 -3.55 -35.56
CA GLY A 221 0.90 -3.92 -36.22
C GLY A 221 0.06 -2.75 -36.70
N ILE A 222 0.13 -1.59 -36.02
CA ILE A 222 -0.59 -0.37 -36.43
C ILE A 222 0.22 0.45 -37.41
N GLU A 223 1.51 0.67 -37.17
CA GLU A 223 2.38 1.47 -38.04
C GLU A 223 2.61 0.78 -39.39
N GLY A 224 2.79 -0.54 -39.42
CA GLY A 224 2.95 -1.37 -40.61
C GLY A 224 1.68 -1.85 -41.28
N LEU A 225 0.50 -1.25 -40.97
CA LEU A 225 -0.80 -1.77 -41.44
C LEU A 225 -0.91 -1.99 -42.92
N LYS A 226 -0.34 -1.08 -43.73
CA LYS A 226 -0.34 -1.17 -45.17
C LYS A 226 0.44 -2.38 -45.70
N GLU A 227 1.65 -2.55 -45.22
CA GLU A 227 2.55 -3.65 -45.55
C GLU A 227 1.98 -5.00 -45.08
N ILE A 228 1.43 -5.03 -43.87
CA ILE A 228 0.80 -6.21 -43.28
C ILE A 228 -0.37 -6.69 -44.11
N ARG A 229 -1.22 -5.78 -44.61
CA ARG A 229 -2.35 -6.10 -45.49
C ARG A 229 -1.90 -6.61 -46.88
N ILE A 230 -0.89 -5.97 -47.45
CA ILE A 230 -0.32 -6.41 -48.76
C ILE A 230 0.24 -7.83 -48.63
N LEU A 231 0.91 -8.13 -47.49
CA LEU A 231 1.52 -9.44 -47.24
C LEU A 231 0.58 -10.45 -46.64
N SER A 232 -0.69 -10.09 -46.35
CA SER A 232 -1.68 -10.93 -45.69
C SER A 232 -1.16 -11.52 -44.35
N LYS A 233 -0.47 -10.69 -43.53
CA LYS A 233 0.17 -11.11 -42.27
C LYS A 233 -0.60 -10.64 -41.02
N GLU A 234 -1.87 -10.24 -41.10
CA GLU A 234 -2.67 -9.73 -40.01
C GLU A 234 -2.75 -10.74 -38.85
N GLN A 235 -2.88 -12.03 -39.19
CA GLN A 235 -2.95 -13.12 -38.20
C GLN A 235 -1.65 -13.23 -37.37
N HIS A 236 -0.52 -12.91 -37.94
CA HIS A 236 0.78 -12.94 -37.23
C HIS A 236 0.80 -11.91 -36.10
N PHE A 237 0.48 -10.66 -36.37
CA PHE A 237 0.46 -9.60 -35.36
C PHE A 237 -0.65 -9.80 -34.34
N HIS A 238 -1.85 -10.23 -34.77
CA HIS A 238 -2.91 -10.63 -33.84
C HIS A 238 -2.43 -11.70 -32.86
N LYS A 239 -1.71 -12.72 -33.33
CA LYS A 239 -1.20 -13.80 -32.50
C LYS A 239 -0.12 -13.31 -31.52
N ILE A 240 0.80 -12.44 -31.96
CA ILE A 240 1.83 -11.81 -31.11
C ILE A 240 1.17 -11.04 -29.95
N VAL A 241 0.27 -10.13 -30.27
CA VAL A 241 -0.41 -9.30 -29.26
C VAL A 241 -1.20 -10.18 -28.30
N LYS A 242 -2.00 -11.14 -28.84
CA LYS A 242 -2.82 -12.05 -28.02
C LYS A 242 -1.98 -12.92 -27.08
N SER A 243 -0.86 -13.49 -27.55
CA SER A 243 -0.01 -14.35 -26.72
C SER A 243 0.67 -13.57 -25.61
N ASN A 244 1.23 -12.41 -25.91
CA ASN A 244 1.90 -11.58 -24.91
C ASN A 244 0.93 -10.95 -23.90
N ALA A 245 -0.27 -10.52 -24.36
CA ALA A 245 -1.35 -10.07 -23.48
C ALA A 245 -1.79 -11.16 -22.51
N ARG A 246 -1.95 -12.41 -23.03
CA ARG A 246 -2.33 -13.56 -22.21
C ARG A 246 -1.25 -13.90 -21.19
N GLU A 247 0.01 -13.87 -21.59
CA GLU A 247 1.15 -14.14 -20.71
C GLU A 247 1.23 -13.11 -19.58
N SER A 248 1.19 -11.81 -19.91
CA SER A 248 1.17 -10.72 -18.93
C SER A 248 0.00 -10.87 -17.95
N ALA A 249 -1.21 -11.14 -18.46
CA ALA A 249 -2.41 -11.35 -17.64
C ALA A 249 -2.28 -12.57 -16.72
N GLN A 250 -1.73 -13.69 -17.19
CA GLN A 250 -1.52 -14.88 -16.37
C GLN A 250 -0.60 -14.65 -15.19
N TYR A 251 0.52 -13.92 -15.38
CA TYR A 251 1.40 -13.55 -14.28
C TYR A 251 0.75 -12.54 -13.33
N GLY A 252 -0.03 -11.59 -13.87
CA GLY A 252 -0.84 -10.68 -13.06
C GLY A 252 -1.84 -11.43 -12.18
N ILE A 253 -2.59 -12.38 -12.73
CA ILE A 253 -3.55 -13.22 -11.98
C ILE A 253 -2.84 -14.02 -10.88
N LYS A 254 -1.71 -14.67 -11.19
CA LYS A 254 -0.94 -15.43 -10.19
C LYS A 254 -0.49 -14.53 -9.04
N SER A 255 0.00 -13.33 -9.34
CA SER A 255 0.40 -12.34 -8.33
C SER A 255 -0.79 -11.87 -7.50
N GLN A 256 -1.93 -11.58 -8.15
CA GLN A 256 -3.15 -11.13 -7.48
C GLN A 256 -3.73 -12.20 -6.55
N LEU A 257 -3.73 -13.47 -6.94
CA LEU A 257 -4.15 -14.58 -6.08
C LEU A 257 -3.26 -14.68 -4.83
N ILE A 258 -1.95 -14.56 -4.98
CA ILE A 258 -1.03 -14.54 -3.83
C ILE A 258 -1.28 -13.31 -2.95
N SER A 259 -1.67 -12.18 -3.48
CA SER A 259 -1.94 -10.98 -2.67
C SER A 259 -3.26 -11.05 -1.91
N THR A 260 -4.26 -11.76 -2.41
CA THR A 260 -5.58 -11.89 -1.79
C THR A 260 -5.72 -13.10 -0.86
N ALA A 261 -4.95 -14.17 -1.08
CA ALA A 261 -5.00 -15.39 -0.27
C ALA A 261 -4.75 -15.17 1.23
N PRO A 262 -3.83 -14.28 1.68
CA PRO A 262 -3.61 -14.02 3.11
C PRO A 262 -4.86 -13.63 3.86
N ARG A 263 -5.78 -12.89 3.26
CA ARG A 263 -7.04 -12.49 3.88
C ARG A 263 -7.83 -13.71 4.38
N TYR A 264 -8.05 -14.69 3.51
CA TYR A 264 -8.82 -15.88 3.85
C TYR A 264 -8.11 -16.77 4.86
N LEU A 265 -6.78 -16.88 4.73
CA LEU A 265 -5.96 -17.64 5.67
C LEU A 265 -5.94 -17.00 7.06
N LEU A 266 -5.93 -15.68 7.15
CA LEU A 266 -6.00 -14.93 8.40
C LEU A 266 -7.35 -15.09 9.10
N GLU A 267 -8.46 -15.18 8.36
CA GLU A 267 -9.77 -15.47 8.90
C GLU A 267 -9.78 -16.84 9.60
N VAL A 268 -9.26 -17.87 8.94
CA VAL A 268 -9.11 -19.21 9.52
C VAL A 268 -8.20 -19.17 10.75
N LEU A 269 -7.07 -18.46 10.65
CA LEU A 269 -6.07 -18.37 11.71
C LEU A 269 -6.65 -17.72 12.98
N LEU A 270 -7.50 -16.71 12.83
CA LEU A 270 -8.19 -16.05 13.95
C LEU A 270 -9.18 -17.00 14.63
N VAL A 271 -9.93 -17.78 13.88
CA VAL A 271 -10.82 -18.81 14.44
C VAL A 271 -10.00 -19.86 15.20
N VAL A 272 -8.91 -20.35 14.59
CA VAL A 272 -7.99 -21.31 15.25
C VAL A 272 -7.43 -20.71 16.55
N PHE A 273 -7.04 -19.44 16.56
CA PHE A 273 -6.56 -18.74 17.75
C PHE A 273 -7.61 -18.76 18.88
N ILE A 274 -8.85 -18.40 18.58
CA ILE A 274 -9.94 -18.39 19.57
C ILE A 274 -10.19 -19.81 20.12
N VAL A 275 -10.26 -20.80 19.23
CA VAL A 275 -10.47 -22.21 19.64
C VAL A 275 -9.32 -22.71 20.50
N CYS A 276 -8.06 -22.42 20.13
CA CYS A 276 -6.89 -22.80 20.91
C CYS A 276 -6.88 -22.17 22.31
N LEU A 277 -7.32 -20.91 22.45
CA LEU A 277 -7.43 -20.26 23.74
C LEU A 277 -8.48 -20.96 24.62
N VAL A 278 -9.64 -21.29 24.07
CA VAL A 278 -10.71 -21.99 24.82
C VAL A 278 -10.26 -23.39 25.21
N VAL A 279 -9.77 -24.18 24.26
CA VAL A 279 -9.32 -25.56 24.51
C VAL A 279 -8.12 -25.59 25.46
N GLY A 280 -7.16 -24.69 25.29
CA GLY A 280 -6.00 -24.58 26.18
C GLY A 280 -6.40 -24.32 27.64
N THR A 281 -7.37 -23.42 27.84
CA THR A 281 -7.89 -23.13 29.19
C THR A 281 -8.61 -24.34 29.82
N LEU A 282 -9.43 -25.04 29.01
CA LEU A 282 -10.10 -26.27 29.44
C LEU A 282 -9.09 -27.36 29.82
N LEU A 283 -8.06 -27.57 29.03
CA LEU A 283 -7.02 -28.57 29.32
C LEU A 283 -6.17 -28.24 30.54
N MET A 284 -6.05 -26.93 30.87
CA MET A 284 -5.40 -26.50 32.12
C MET A 284 -6.32 -26.57 33.34
N GLY A 285 -7.55 -27.04 33.17
CA GLY A 285 -8.55 -27.15 34.28
C GLY A 285 -8.99 -25.81 34.87
N GLN A 286 -8.81 -24.71 34.10
CA GLN A 286 -9.17 -23.37 34.54
C GLN A 286 -10.64 -23.06 34.21
N ASP A 287 -11.27 -22.20 35.04
CA ASP A 287 -12.62 -21.73 34.77
C ASP A 287 -12.69 -20.84 33.54
N LEU A 288 -13.69 -21.05 32.68
CA LEU A 288 -13.89 -20.26 31.44
C LEU A 288 -14.46 -18.87 31.71
N ARG A 289 -15.08 -18.62 32.87
CA ARG A 289 -15.72 -17.33 33.15
C ARG A 289 -14.80 -16.13 33.07
N PRO A 290 -13.52 -16.17 33.55
CA PRO A 290 -12.59 -15.07 33.41
C PRO A 290 -12.12 -14.85 31.94
N LEU A 291 -12.31 -15.86 31.08
CA LEU A 291 -11.88 -15.83 29.69
C LEU A 291 -12.88 -15.11 28.76
N ILE A 292 -14.17 -15.06 29.16
CA ILE A 292 -15.22 -14.43 28.32
C ILE A 292 -14.91 -12.98 27.97
N PRO A 293 -14.55 -12.09 28.93
CA PRO A 293 -14.15 -10.72 28.57
C PRO A 293 -12.93 -10.65 27.65
N THR A 294 -11.92 -11.51 27.89
CA THR A 294 -10.71 -11.59 27.05
C THR A 294 -11.05 -12.01 25.62
N LEU A 295 -11.88 -13.04 25.45
CA LEU A 295 -12.35 -13.47 24.11
C LEU A 295 -13.12 -12.36 23.39
N GLY A 296 -13.96 -11.60 24.11
CA GLY A 296 -14.67 -10.46 23.54
C GLY A 296 -13.71 -9.37 23.03
N VAL A 297 -12.75 -8.97 23.86
CA VAL A 297 -11.74 -7.96 23.48
C VAL A 297 -10.88 -8.43 22.30
N PHE A 298 -10.38 -9.67 22.34
CA PHE A 298 -9.56 -10.22 21.26
C PHE A 298 -10.36 -10.50 19.99
N GLY A 299 -11.65 -10.85 20.09
CA GLY A 299 -12.53 -10.99 18.94
C GLY A 299 -12.73 -9.65 18.21
N ILE A 300 -13.09 -8.60 18.94
CA ILE A 300 -13.27 -7.25 18.40
C ILE A 300 -11.93 -6.71 17.83
N ALA A 301 -10.85 -6.86 18.59
CA ALA A 301 -9.52 -6.44 18.15
C ALA A 301 -9.05 -7.22 16.93
N GLY A 302 -9.30 -8.52 16.86
CA GLY A 302 -9.00 -9.36 15.71
C GLY A 302 -9.72 -8.87 14.45
N LEU A 303 -11.02 -8.61 14.54
CA LEU A 303 -11.80 -8.04 13.43
C LEU A 303 -11.25 -6.68 13.00
N ARG A 304 -10.76 -5.85 13.91
CA ARG A 304 -10.17 -4.54 13.60
C ARG A 304 -8.76 -4.62 13.07
N LEU A 305 -7.96 -5.59 13.51
CA LEU A 305 -6.59 -5.81 12.99
C LEU A 305 -6.58 -6.44 11.60
N MET A 306 -7.63 -7.17 11.20
CA MET A 306 -7.70 -7.81 9.89
C MET A 306 -7.44 -6.87 8.72
N PRO A 307 -8.06 -5.68 8.60
CA PRO A 307 -7.75 -4.75 7.52
C PRO A 307 -6.29 -4.34 7.50
N SER A 308 -5.69 -4.04 8.66
CA SER A 308 -4.27 -3.63 8.74
C SER A 308 -3.31 -4.74 8.31
N VAL A 309 -3.55 -5.98 8.73
CA VAL A 309 -2.74 -7.14 8.34
C VAL A 309 -2.93 -7.47 6.85
N ASN A 310 -4.15 -7.36 6.32
CA ASN A 310 -4.42 -7.55 4.90
C ASN A 310 -3.69 -6.52 4.05
N ILE A 311 -3.72 -5.24 4.43
CA ILE A 311 -3.01 -4.17 3.74
C ILE A 311 -1.50 -4.42 3.78
N LEU A 312 -0.95 -4.84 4.91
CA LEU A 312 0.46 -5.18 5.03
C LEU A 312 0.87 -6.31 4.07
N SER A 313 0.11 -7.41 4.04
CA SER A 313 0.36 -8.56 3.15
C SER A 313 0.22 -8.18 1.67
N PHE A 314 -0.82 -7.42 1.33
CA PHE A 314 -1.03 -6.87 -0.01
C PHE A 314 0.14 -5.97 -0.43
N SER A 315 0.59 -5.11 0.47
CA SER A 315 1.68 -4.17 0.23
C SER A 315 3.01 -4.86 -0.05
N LEU A 316 3.34 -5.89 0.73
CA LEU A 316 4.53 -6.70 0.49
C LEU A 316 4.52 -7.34 -0.90
N THR A 317 3.35 -7.83 -1.35
CA THR A 317 3.18 -8.40 -2.68
C THR A 317 3.33 -7.33 -3.77
N GLN A 318 2.68 -6.17 -3.62
CA GLN A 318 2.77 -5.07 -4.59
C GLN A 318 4.17 -4.49 -4.71
N LEU A 319 4.87 -4.30 -3.57
CA LEU A 319 6.26 -3.86 -3.54
C LEU A 319 7.19 -4.81 -4.33
N ARG A 320 6.94 -6.11 -4.26
CA ARG A 320 7.75 -7.11 -4.95
C ARG A 320 7.40 -7.25 -6.41
N PHE A 321 6.11 -7.22 -6.73
CA PHE A 321 5.63 -7.29 -8.10
C PHE A 321 6.13 -6.10 -8.93
N ASN A 322 6.09 -4.89 -8.35
CA ASN A 322 6.55 -3.67 -9.00
C ASN A 322 8.06 -3.39 -8.81
N ARG A 323 8.83 -4.34 -8.28
CA ARG A 323 10.28 -4.15 -8.10
C ARG A 323 10.99 -3.88 -9.41
N TYR A 324 10.69 -4.63 -10.46
CA TYR A 324 11.28 -4.49 -11.78
C TYR A 324 11.00 -3.11 -12.40
N PRO A 325 9.74 -2.66 -12.55
CA PRO A 325 9.45 -1.32 -13.07
C PRO A 325 10.17 -0.20 -12.33
N ILE A 326 10.22 -0.24 -11.01
CA ILE A 326 10.85 0.82 -10.21
C ILE A 326 12.36 0.84 -10.41
N SER A 327 13.01 -0.32 -10.47
CA SER A 327 14.44 -0.39 -10.73
C SER A 327 14.78 0.10 -12.14
N GLN A 328 13.95 -0.19 -13.14
CA GLN A 328 14.12 0.33 -14.51
C GLN A 328 13.94 1.85 -14.55
N LEU A 329 12.90 2.41 -13.91
CA LEU A 329 12.71 3.85 -13.81
C LEU A 329 13.90 4.55 -13.14
N TYR A 330 14.41 3.97 -12.07
CA TYR A 330 15.59 4.51 -11.38
C TYR A 330 16.82 4.49 -12.28
N ALA A 331 17.06 3.38 -12.99
CA ALA A 331 18.18 3.24 -13.91
C ALA A 331 18.06 4.24 -15.07
N ASP A 332 16.88 4.36 -15.68
CA ASP A 332 16.60 5.31 -16.76
C ASP A 332 16.88 6.76 -16.31
N LEU A 333 16.29 7.21 -15.19
CA LEU A 333 16.49 8.59 -14.74
C LEU A 333 17.92 8.88 -14.29
N ASN A 334 18.64 7.88 -13.76
CA ASN A 334 20.04 8.06 -13.40
C ASN A 334 20.94 8.20 -14.64
N SER A 335 20.73 7.35 -15.66
CA SER A 335 21.48 7.43 -16.93
C SER A 335 21.20 8.74 -17.69
N LEU A 336 19.96 9.23 -17.64
CA LEU A 336 19.58 10.51 -18.24
C LEU A 336 20.29 11.70 -17.57
N LYS A 337 20.36 11.72 -16.22
CA LYS A 337 21.10 12.76 -15.51
C LYS A 337 22.61 12.73 -15.78
N GLU A 338 23.18 11.56 -15.94
CA GLU A 338 24.58 11.41 -16.30
C GLU A 338 24.83 11.95 -17.72
N SER A 339 23.90 11.73 -18.66
CA SER A 339 23.96 12.28 -20.03
C SER A 339 23.86 13.80 -20.03
N ASP A 340 22.93 14.39 -19.28
CA ASP A 340 22.78 15.85 -19.17
C ASP A 340 24.04 16.51 -18.56
N LEU A 341 24.68 15.88 -17.58
CA LEU A 341 25.93 16.35 -16.99
C LEU A 341 27.08 16.30 -18.02
N ILE A 342 27.13 15.28 -18.87
CA ILE A 342 28.13 15.15 -19.93
C ILE A 342 27.89 16.20 -21.03
N GLU A 343 26.65 16.43 -21.47
CA GLU A 343 26.33 17.48 -22.47
C GLU A 343 26.63 18.89 -21.93
N THR A 344 26.27 19.19 -20.68
CA THR A 344 26.60 20.48 -20.06
C THR A 344 28.12 20.70 -20.00
N SER A 345 28.90 19.65 -19.72
CA SER A 345 30.36 19.71 -19.73
C SER A 345 30.98 19.81 -21.11
N LEU A 346 30.25 19.37 -22.14
CA LEU A 346 30.68 19.50 -23.55
C LEU A 346 30.26 20.83 -24.18
N SER A 347 29.13 21.43 -23.72
CA SER A 347 28.67 22.75 -24.19
C SER A 347 29.55 23.91 -23.68
N ASP A 348 30.25 23.73 -22.60
CA ASP A 348 31.23 24.69 -22.07
C ASP A 348 32.56 24.70 -22.88
N ARG A 349 32.71 23.82 -23.88
CA ARG A 349 33.81 23.95 -24.83
C ARG A 349 33.42 24.98 -25.90
N PRO A 350 34.21 26.05 -26.11
CA PRO A 350 33.90 27.05 -27.12
C PRO A 350 33.72 26.35 -28.47
N GLN A 351 32.53 26.44 -29.04
CA GLN A 351 32.24 25.92 -30.38
C GLN A 351 33.05 26.74 -31.41
N SER A 352 34.13 26.17 -31.88
CA SER A 352 34.93 26.70 -33.01
C SER A 352 34.22 26.55 -34.34
N PHE A 353 32.90 26.38 -34.37
CA PHE A 353 32.12 26.09 -35.59
C PHE A 353 31.45 27.32 -36.26
N ASP A 354 31.46 28.50 -35.60
CA ASP A 354 30.77 29.68 -36.14
C ASP A 354 31.57 30.42 -37.19
N LEU A 355 32.77 29.96 -37.59
CA LEU A 355 33.63 30.62 -38.57
C LEU A 355 33.57 30.03 -39.99
N ALA A 356 32.83 28.96 -40.24
CA ALA A 356 32.78 28.26 -41.54
C ALA A 356 31.57 28.60 -42.43
N LEU A 357 30.65 29.45 -41.98
CA LEU A 357 29.41 29.79 -42.69
C LEU A 357 29.35 31.26 -43.17
N GLN A 358 30.49 31.97 -43.22
CA GLN A 358 30.58 33.32 -43.77
C GLN A 358 31.53 33.38 -45.01
N ILE A 359 31.45 32.41 -45.92
CA ILE A 359 32.03 32.55 -47.26
C ILE A 359 30.96 32.23 -48.29
#